data_fb37e1c14d28cc4c02f4b21b7f771bfd
#
_entry.id   fb37e1c14d28cc4c02f4b21b7f771bfd
#
_cell.length_a   1.000
_cell.length_b   1.000
_cell.length_c   1.000
_cell.angle_alpha   90.00
_cell.angle_beta   90.00
_cell.angle_gamma   90.00
#
_symmetry.space_group_name_H-M   'P 1'
#
loop_
_entity.id
_entity.type
_entity.pdbx_description
1 polymer ?
#
loop_
_entity_poly.entity_id
_entity_poly.type
_entity_poly.pdbx_seq_one_letter_code
_entity_poly.pdbx_strand_id
1 'polypeptide(L)'
;MKRFLVITVIAAALLTFSNCNPGKKAASKPPPKATYATDLSVVIMNNCVPCHIPSKGGRKKAYDNYASVKTDIDEMIRRIGLNPADKGFMPFKKTERLNDSTIAVFKKWKDDGLLEN
;
A
#
# COMPACT_ATOMS: atom_id res chain seq x y z
N MET A 1 -19.18 7.92 -66.70
CA MET A 1 -19.32 8.91 -65.57
C MET A 1 -19.71 8.23 -64.25
N LYS A 2 -20.61 7.27 -64.14
CA LYS A 2 -20.98 6.60 -62.85
C LYS A 2 -19.86 5.77 -62.21
N ARG A 3 -18.94 5.20 -62.96
CA ARG A 3 -17.84 4.35 -62.43
C ARG A 3 -16.71 5.16 -61.81
N PHE A 4 -16.49 6.36 -62.24
CA PHE A 4 -15.47 7.26 -61.65
C PHE A 4 -15.92 7.87 -60.30
N LEU A 5 -17.24 8.08 -60.16
CA LEU A 5 -17.82 8.62 -58.92
C LEU A 5 -17.74 7.62 -57.76
N VAL A 6 -17.87 6.32 -58.03
CA VAL A 6 -17.77 5.26 -57.05
C VAL A 6 -16.34 5.09 -56.52
N ILE A 7 -15.34 5.21 -57.40
CA ILE A 7 -13.92 5.07 -57.03
C ILE A 7 -13.48 6.23 -56.14
N THR A 8 -13.94 7.49 -56.43
CA THR A 8 -13.60 8.66 -55.61
C THR A 8 -14.23 8.60 -54.20
N VAL A 9 -15.44 8.06 -54.06
CA VAL A 9 -16.07 7.89 -52.73
C VAL A 9 -15.36 6.84 -51.89
N ILE A 10 -14.90 5.73 -52.49
CA ILE A 10 -14.17 4.69 -51.76
C ILE A 10 -12.78 5.21 -51.30
N ALA A 11 -12.09 6.00 -52.11
CA ALA A 11 -10.82 6.59 -51.76
C ALA A 11 -10.93 7.63 -50.59
N ALA A 12 -12.03 8.38 -50.54
CA ALA A 12 -12.30 9.32 -49.44
C ALA A 12 -12.63 8.61 -48.11
N ALA A 13 -13.28 7.43 -48.15
CA ALA A 13 -13.64 6.69 -46.96
C ALA A 13 -12.43 5.98 -46.27
N LEU A 14 -11.34 5.75 -47.00
CA LEU A 14 -10.15 5.08 -46.48
C LEU A 14 -9.19 6.04 -45.73
N LEU A 15 -9.38 7.33 -45.78
CA LEU A 15 -8.49 8.31 -45.15
C LEU A 15 -8.95 8.73 -43.74
N THR A 16 -10.09 8.27 -43.25
CA THR A 16 -10.63 8.74 -41.97
C THR A 16 -10.29 7.81 -40.79
N PHE A 17 -9.61 6.66 -40.97
CA PHE A 17 -9.30 5.73 -39.92
C PHE A 17 -7.87 5.78 -39.36
N SER A 18 -7.07 6.78 -39.72
CA SER A 18 -5.65 6.86 -39.32
C SER A 18 -5.39 7.80 -38.16
N ASN A 19 -6.31 7.98 -37.21
CA ASN A 19 -6.06 8.84 -36.05
C ASN A 19 -6.38 8.14 -34.72
N CYS A 20 -6.09 6.84 -34.59
CA CYS A 20 -5.89 6.25 -33.29
C CYS A 20 -4.45 6.55 -32.84
N ASN A 21 -4.24 7.71 -32.24
CA ASN A 21 -3.04 8.00 -31.50
C ASN A 21 -3.09 7.15 -30.22
N PRO A 22 -2.24 6.11 -30.04
CA PRO A 22 -2.14 5.43 -28.77
C PRO A 22 -1.60 6.47 -27.78
N GLY A 23 -2.51 7.01 -26.97
CA GLY A 23 -2.16 7.98 -25.95
C GLY A 23 -0.92 7.50 -25.22
N LYS A 24 0.16 8.27 -25.27
CA LYS A 24 1.34 8.09 -24.43
C LYS A 24 0.81 7.95 -23.00
N LYS A 25 0.84 6.72 -22.45
CA LYS A 25 0.63 6.53 -21.02
C LYS A 25 1.62 7.46 -20.35
N ALA A 26 1.11 8.55 -19.79
CA ALA A 26 1.92 9.42 -18.95
C ALA A 26 2.56 8.48 -17.92
N ALA A 27 3.89 8.47 -17.85
CA ALA A 27 4.61 7.69 -16.87
C ALA A 27 4.09 8.14 -15.50
N SER A 28 3.27 7.31 -14.86
CA SER A 28 2.73 7.62 -13.54
C SER A 28 3.93 7.73 -12.61
N LYS A 29 4.04 8.89 -11.93
CA LYS A 29 5.05 9.07 -10.88
C LYS A 29 4.97 7.86 -9.94
N PRO A 30 6.11 7.25 -9.59
CA PRO A 30 6.10 6.14 -8.64
C PRO A 30 5.32 6.54 -7.37
N PRO A 31 4.53 5.63 -6.79
CA PRO A 31 3.80 5.94 -5.57
C PRO A 31 4.79 6.37 -4.47
N PRO A 32 4.40 7.28 -3.60
CA PRO A 32 5.26 7.73 -2.51
C PRO A 32 5.66 6.55 -1.63
N LYS A 33 6.91 6.58 -1.15
CA LYS A 33 7.40 5.59 -0.20
C LYS A 33 6.75 5.79 1.16
N ALA A 34 6.45 4.68 1.84
CA ALA A 34 5.94 4.73 3.20
C ALA A 34 7.06 5.10 4.18
N THR A 35 6.73 5.91 5.19
CA THR A 35 7.65 6.28 6.27
C THR A 35 7.09 5.91 7.64
N TYR A 36 7.97 5.81 8.63
CA TYR A 36 7.53 5.59 10.01
C TYR A 36 6.67 6.76 10.50
N ALA A 37 7.14 7.98 10.30
CA ALA A 37 6.51 9.18 10.86
C ALA A 37 5.10 9.44 10.32
N THR A 38 4.88 9.25 9.02
CA THR A 38 3.59 9.58 8.39
C THR A 38 2.63 8.41 8.28
N ASP A 39 3.15 7.19 8.14
CA ASP A 39 2.32 6.04 7.82
C ASP A 39 2.24 5.04 8.98
N LEU A 40 3.38 4.52 9.44
CA LEU A 40 3.40 3.41 10.35
C LEU A 40 3.09 3.81 11.80
N SER A 41 3.58 4.97 12.26
CA SER A 41 3.33 5.45 13.62
C SER A 41 1.83 5.62 13.91
N VAL A 42 1.08 6.12 12.94
CA VAL A 42 -0.38 6.29 13.04
C VAL A 42 -1.07 4.93 13.21
N VAL A 43 -0.67 3.94 12.42
CA VAL A 43 -1.24 2.58 12.51
C VAL A 43 -0.92 1.94 13.87
N ILE A 44 0.31 2.11 14.37
CA ILE A 44 0.74 1.59 15.67
C ILE A 44 -0.05 2.26 16.80
N MET A 45 -0.18 3.58 16.77
CA MET A 45 -0.95 4.32 17.78
C MET A 45 -2.43 3.92 17.81
N ASN A 46 -3.00 3.48 16.71
CA ASN A 46 -4.40 3.05 16.66
C ASN A 46 -4.61 1.58 17.09
N ASN A 47 -3.61 0.72 16.90
CA ASN A 47 -3.80 -0.73 17.05
C ASN A 47 -2.96 -1.39 18.15
N CYS A 48 -1.91 -0.72 18.65
CA CYS A 48 -0.96 -1.30 19.60
C CYS A 48 -1.06 -0.69 21.01
N VAL A 49 -1.97 0.27 21.20
CA VAL A 49 -2.30 0.85 22.51
C VAL A 49 -3.17 -0.11 23.34
N PRO A 50 -3.13 0.04 24.67
CA PRO A 50 -2.12 0.77 25.44
C PRO A 50 -0.81 0.01 25.56
N CYS A 51 -0.80 -1.30 25.28
CA CYS A 51 0.23 -2.26 25.71
C CYS A 51 1.66 -1.88 25.28
N HIS A 52 1.83 -1.40 24.06
CA HIS A 52 3.13 -1.07 23.46
C HIS A 52 3.43 0.45 23.45
N ILE A 53 2.62 1.26 24.11
CA ILE A 53 2.77 2.72 24.17
C ILE A 53 2.94 3.15 25.62
N PRO A 54 4.17 3.40 26.09
CA PRO A 54 4.45 3.75 27.48
C PRO A 54 3.67 4.99 27.98
N SER A 55 3.54 6.02 27.16
CA SER A 55 2.77 7.21 27.48
C SER A 55 1.26 6.97 27.67
N LYS A 56 0.77 5.80 27.28
CA LYS A 56 -0.61 5.33 27.49
C LYS A 56 -0.71 4.25 28.56
N GLY A 57 0.31 4.10 29.41
CA GLY A 57 0.37 3.09 30.48
C GLY A 57 0.84 1.72 30.03
N GLY A 58 1.40 1.62 28.83
CA GLY A 58 1.92 0.36 28.28
C GLY A 58 3.14 -0.16 29.03
N ARG A 59 3.18 -1.50 29.28
CA ARG A 59 4.27 -2.17 29.97
C ARG A 59 4.98 -3.21 29.10
N LYS A 60 4.65 -3.26 27.82
CA LYS A 60 5.30 -4.13 26.84
C LYS A 60 6.39 -3.35 26.12
N LYS A 61 7.21 -4.05 25.30
CA LYS A 61 8.21 -3.38 24.49
C LYS A 61 7.60 -2.18 23.76
N ALA A 62 8.23 -1.02 23.88
CA ALA A 62 7.72 0.21 23.30
C ALA A 62 7.81 0.19 21.77
N TYR A 63 6.73 0.60 21.12
CA TYR A 63 6.66 0.77 19.66
C TYR A 63 6.24 2.18 19.25
N ASP A 64 6.37 3.14 20.17
CA ASP A 64 6.17 4.56 19.94
C ASP A 64 7.42 5.29 19.41
N ASN A 65 8.41 4.54 18.96
CA ASN A 65 9.64 5.08 18.41
C ASN A 65 10.14 4.24 17.22
N TYR A 66 10.77 4.93 16.28
CA TYR A 66 11.29 4.36 15.04
C TYR A 66 12.27 3.19 15.26
N ALA A 67 13.25 3.37 16.17
CA ALA A 67 14.32 2.40 16.35
C ALA A 67 13.81 1.03 16.81
N SER A 68 12.88 1.02 17.77
CA SER A 68 12.26 -0.22 18.27
C SER A 68 11.43 -0.92 17.19
N VAL A 69 10.64 -0.15 16.43
CA VAL A 69 9.80 -0.72 15.37
C VAL A 69 10.66 -1.27 14.23
N LYS A 70 11.70 -0.54 13.83
CA LYS A 70 12.65 -1.00 12.81
C LYS A 70 13.31 -2.33 13.18
N THR A 71 13.71 -2.47 14.44
CA THR A 71 14.34 -3.69 14.93
C THR A 71 13.38 -4.90 14.90
N ASP A 72 12.10 -4.68 15.19
CA ASP A 72 11.13 -5.76 15.39
C ASP A 72 10.14 -5.95 14.23
N ILE A 73 10.32 -5.24 13.13
CA ILE A 73 9.31 -5.20 12.06
C ILE A 73 8.92 -6.59 11.54
N ASP A 74 9.86 -7.50 11.42
CA ASP A 74 9.60 -8.85 10.92
C ASP A 74 8.73 -9.65 11.89
N GLU A 75 9.03 -9.54 13.17
CA GLU A 75 8.23 -10.18 14.21
C GLU A 75 6.85 -9.53 14.35
N MET A 76 6.75 -8.21 14.20
CA MET A 76 5.48 -7.51 14.16
C MET A 76 4.61 -8.02 13.00
N ILE A 77 5.14 -8.05 11.79
CA ILE A 77 4.43 -8.56 10.60
C ILE A 77 3.98 -10.01 10.80
N ARG A 78 4.87 -10.85 11.33
CA ARG A 78 4.55 -12.24 11.63
C ARG A 78 3.37 -12.34 12.59
N ARG A 79 3.40 -11.62 13.71
CA ARG A 79 2.37 -11.71 14.76
C ARG A 79 1.03 -11.16 14.35
N ILE A 80 1.00 -10.02 13.65
CA ILE A 80 -0.27 -9.43 13.17
C ILE A 80 -0.89 -10.24 12.02
N GLY A 81 -0.09 -11.10 11.38
CA GLY A 81 -0.53 -12.00 10.31
C GLY A 81 -1.09 -13.34 10.81
N LEU A 82 -0.89 -13.70 12.10
CA LEU A 82 -1.40 -14.94 12.69
C LEU A 82 -2.94 -14.94 12.78
N ASN A 83 -3.53 -16.13 12.97
CA ASN A 83 -4.93 -16.21 13.36
C ASN A 83 -5.10 -15.87 14.84
N PRO A 84 -6.25 -15.39 15.28
CA PRO A 84 -6.52 -15.02 16.67
C PRO A 84 -6.31 -16.16 17.68
N ALA A 85 -6.49 -17.41 17.26
CA ALA A 85 -6.26 -18.60 18.09
C ALA A 85 -4.79 -19.00 18.23
N ASP A 86 -3.91 -18.46 17.38
CA ASP A 86 -2.51 -18.87 17.35
C ASP A 86 -1.72 -18.22 18.49
N LYS A 87 -0.79 -19.01 19.06
CA LYS A 87 0.13 -18.48 20.08
C LYS A 87 0.99 -17.35 19.52
N GLY A 88 0.91 -16.22 20.18
CA GLY A 88 1.70 -15.04 19.78
C GLY A 88 0.96 -14.07 18.86
N PHE A 89 -0.31 -14.35 18.55
CA PHE A 89 -1.16 -13.41 17.81
C PHE A 89 -1.19 -12.02 18.45
N MET A 90 -1.22 -11.02 17.60
CA MET A 90 -1.42 -9.60 17.95
C MET A 90 -2.42 -8.95 16.98
N PRO A 91 -3.22 -8.01 17.46
CA PRO A 91 -3.28 -7.41 18.81
C PRO A 91 -3.85 -8.36 19.86
N PHE A 92 -3.20 -8.41 21.03
CA PHE A 92 -3.57 -9.33 22.10
C PHE A 92 -5.03 -9.19 22.56
N LYS A 93 -5.70 -10.29 22.80
CA LYS A 93 -7.13 -10.37 23.17
C LYS A 93 -8.13 -9.86 22.12
N LYS A 94 -7.71 -9.56 20.91
CA LYS A 94 -8.67 -9.33 19.82
C LYS A 94 -9.15 -10.67 19.26
N THR A 95 -10.40 -10.70 18.85
CA THR A 95 -11.03 -11.88 18.24
C THR A 95 -10.87 -11.90 16.73
N GLU A 96 -10.42 -10.77 16.17
CA GLU A 96 -10.22 -10.60 14.74
C GLU A 96 -8.83 -10.07 14.45
N ARG A 97 -8.29 -10.51 13.33
CA ARG A 97 -7.02 -9.99 12.78
C ARG A 97 -7.19 -8.56 12.28
N LEU A 98 -6.11 -7.80 12.25
CA LEU A 98 -6.09 -6.55 11.51
C LEU A 98 -6.46 -6.80 10.05
N ASN A 99 -7.17 -5.85 9.44
CA ASN A 99 -7.50 -5.97 8.02
C ASN A 99 -6.24 -5.96 7.15
N ASP A 100 -6.36 -6.51 5.95
CA ASP A 100 -5.20 -6.69 5.06
C ASP A 100 -4.58 -5.36 4.63
N SER A 101 -5.36 -4.30 4.50
CA SER A 101 -4.84 -2.96 4.19
C SER A 101 -3.97 -2.40 5.31
N THR A 102 -4.35 -2.62 6.56
CA THR A 102 -3.54 -2.23 7.73
C THR A 102 -2.24 -3.04 7.79
N ILE A 103 -2.30 -4.35 7.57
CA ILE A 103 -1.10 -5.20 7.52
C ILE A 103 -0.19 -4.80 6.35
N ALA A 104 -0.77 -4.40 5.22
CA ALA A 104 -0.02 -3.94 4.06
C ALA A 104 0.83 -2.71 4.34
N VAL A 105 0.44 -1.82 5.26
CA VAL A 105 1.26 -0.66 5.66
C VAL A 105 2.59 -1.11 6.26
N PHE A 106 2.60 -2.10 7.16
CA PHE A 106 3.82 -2.65 7.74
C PHE A 106 4.74 -3.26 6.69
N LYS A 107 4.18 -4.05 5.78
CA LYS A 107 4.92 -4.69 4.70
C LYS A 107 5.51 -3.65 3.75
N LYS A 108 4.68 -2.70 3.32
CA LYS A 108 5.12 -1.63 2.42
C LYS A 108 6.27 -0.82 3.03
N TRP A 109 6.17 -0.42 4.30
CA TRP A 109 7.23 0.31 4.98
C TRP A 109 8.54 -0.47 5.01
N LYS A 110 8.49 -1.78 5.27
CA LYS A 110 9.65 -2.65 5.19
C LYS A 110 10.24 -2.70 3.78
N ASP A 111 9.40 -2.92 2.77
CA ASP A 111 9.80 -3.04 1.36
C ASP A 111 10.35 -1.72 0.81
N ASP A 112 9.86 -0.58 1.28
CA ASP A 112 10.31 0.76 0.91
C ASP A 112 11.66 1.16 1.54
N GLY A 113 12.21 0.33 2.43
CA GLY A 113 13.55 0.49 3.00
C GLY A 113 13.56 1.03 4.43
N LEU A 114 12.46 0.87 5.19
CA LEU A 114 12.38 1.24 6.61
C LEU A 114 12.70 2.72 6.85
N LEU A 115 12.14 3.60 6.06
CA LEU A 115 12.39 5.04 6.15
C LEU A 115 11.78 5.65 7.42
N GLU A 116 12.51 6.57 8.07
CA GLU A 116 12.00 7.27 9.25
C GLU A 116 11.05 8.41 8.86
N ASN A 117 11.47 9.25 7.88
CA ASN A 117 10.75 10.43 7.36
C ASN A 117 10.68 10.41 5.84
#